data_fcce7eb1a328597b61ca6cb4f064dfa2
#
_entry.id   fcce7eb1a328597b61ca6cb4f064dfa2
#
_cell.length_a   1.000
_cell.length_b   1.000
_cell.length_c   1.000
_cell.angle_alpha   90.00
_cell.angle_beta   90.00
_cell.angle_gamma   90.00
#
_symmetry.space_group_name_H-M   'P 1'
#
loop_
_entity.id
_entity.type
_entity.pdbx_description
1 polymer ?
#
loop_
_entity_poly.entity_id
_entity_poly.type
_entity_poly.pdbx_seq_one_letter_code
_entity_poly.pdbx_strand_id
1 'polypeptide(L)'
;TVTGVQTCALPIFFHMLYRAAGNDIEHLVYIGKAESTDGIHFKRVSKEPVFSPGKDSFDAGSNEDPRIVKMGSEFFVTYAFRPYFASQYWKNDYDQVEAPEHDPNAPKCLRENISNTALAVSRDMLHFKKVGRLTEPSLDDRDVILFPEKINGKYWMLHRPKDYVNANGNYGTDYPSIWIKSSDDLMMWNTESKLLMKGEEDWEVKIGGNIPPIKTNDGWFLLYHGVDANFTYRVGAVLLDLNDPTRVLYRTKDFILEPETYEETQGLYRWGVVFPTGAVVKDNILYVYYGASDQWVNLATCDFKELIDFVKSNSRKK
;
A
#
# COMPACT_ATOMS: atom_id res chain seq x y z
N THR A 1 13.64 4.29 11.78
CA THR A 1 13.26 4.47 10.37
C THR A 1 11.76 4.67 10.26
N VAL A 2 11.33 5.62 9.49
CA VAL A 2 9.92 5.95 9.27
C VAL A 2 9.62 5.80 7.78
N THR A 3 8.71 4.91 7.42
CA THR A 3 8.32 4.68 6.03
C THR A 3 6.87 4.18 5.96
N GLY A 4 6.24 4.27 4.81
CA GLY A 4 4.85 3.84 4.62
C GLY A 4 3.86 4.76 5.37
N VAL A 5 3.29 5.74 4.70
CA VAL A 5 2.45 6.78 5.30
C VAL A 5 1.07 6.77 4.70
N GLN A 6 0.08 6.63 5.55
CA GLN A 6 -1.31 6.87 5.18
C GLN A 6 -1.85 8.10 5.88
N THR A 7 -2.47 8.99 5.12
CA THR A 7 -3.06 10.22 5.66
C THR A 7 -4.52 10.34 5.25
N CYS A 8 -5.36 10.79 6.17
CA CYS A 8 -6.74 11.20 5.90
C CYS A 8 -6.97 12.59 6.49
N ALA A 9 -7.86 13.40 5.90
CA ALA A 9 -8.30 14.65 6.46
C ALA A 9 -9.68 14.48 7.11
N LEU A 10 -9.82 15.04 8.30
CA LEU A 10 -11.09 15.34 8.96
C LEU A 10 -11.24 16.86 9.05
N PRO A 11 -12.42 17.42 9.35
CA PRO A 11 -12.68 18.86 9.20
C PRO A 11 -11.66 19.81 9.82
N ILE A 12 -10.83 19.34 10.76
CA ILE A 12 -9.88 20.19 11.50
C ILE A 12 -8.43 19.69 11.36
N PHE A 13 -8.18 18.38 11.15
CA PHE A 13 -6.84 17.79 11.17
C PHE A 13 -6.59 16.83 10.03
N PHE A 14 -5.31 16.83 9.58
CA PHE A 14 -4.72 15.72 8.83
C PHE A 14 -4.21 14.70 9.84
N HIS A 15 -4.59 13.44 9.67
CA HIS A 15 -4.14 12.33 10.48
C HIS A 15 -3.24 11.43 9.65
N MET A 16 -2.07 11.12 10.19
CA MET A 16 -1.06 10.30 9.52
C MET A 16 -0.79 9.05 10.36
N LEU A 17 -0.96 7.88 9.79
CA LEU A 17 -0.35 6.65 10.28
C LEU A 17 0.96 6.43 9.54
N TYR A 18 2.04 6.18 10.26
CA TYR A 18 3.36 6.00 9.67
C TYR A 18 4.04 4.75 10.23
N ARG A 19 4.74 4.03 9.35
CA ARG A 19 5.57 2.88 9.70
C ARG A 19 6.85 3.34 10.38
N ALA A 20 7.23 2.69 11.47
CA ALA A 20 8.50 2.92 12.16
C ALA A 20 9.08 1.61 12.67
N ALA A 21 10.38 1.43 12.52
CA ALA A 21 11.11 0.29 13.05
C ALA A 21 12.20 0.75 14.01
N GLY A 22 12.43 -0.05 15.05
CA GLY A 22 13.55 0.11 15.98
C GLY A 22 14.89 -0.29 15.34
N ASN A 23 15.97 0.07 16.02
CA ASN A 23 17.34 -0.36 15.67
C ASN A 23 17.79 -1.58 16.50
N ASP A 24 16.84 -2.23 17.19
CA ASP A 24 17.10 -3.46 17.93
C ASP A 24 17.24 -4.66 16.98
N ILE A 25 17.72 -5.78 17.52
CA ILE A 25 17.96 -7.02 16.77
C ILE A 25 16.68 -7.63 16.21
N GLU A 26 15.54 -7.40 16.86
CA GLU A 26 14.24 -7.92 16.41
C GLU A 26 13.74 -7.16 15.20
N HIS A 27 14.11 -5.89 15.10
CA HIS A 27 13.67 -4.96 14.03
C HIS A 27 12.17 -5.02 13.79
N LEU A 28 11.41 -5.00 14.89
CA LEU A 28 9.95 -4.99 14.82
C LEU A 28 9.44 -3.70 14.19
N VAL A 29 8.46 -3.84 13.34
CA VAL A 29 7.85 -2.72 12.63
C VAL A 29 6.49 -2.39 13.23
N TYR A 30 6.32 -1.14 13.61
CA TYR A 30 5.17 -0.58 14.29
C TYR A 30 4.52 0.52 13.48
N ILE A 31 3.28 0.86 13.84
CA ILE A 31 2.58 2.03 13.27
C ILE A 31 2.43 3.10 14.36
N GLY A 32 2.99 4.27 14.08
CA GLY A 32 2.80 5.47 14.87
C GLY A 32 1.70 6.36 14.28
N LYS A 33 1.25 7.35 15.06
CA LYS A 33 0.30 8.36 14.61
C LYS A 33 0.85 9.78 14.80
N ALA A 34 0.61 10.62 13.79
CA ALA A 34 0.87 12.06 13.87
C ALA A 34 -0.34 12.85 13.34
N GLU A 35 -0.46 14.11 13.75
CA GLU A 35 -1.54 15.00 13.36
C GLU A 35 -0.99 16.36 12.91
N SER A 36 -1.70 17.00 11.98
CA SER A 36 -1.38 18.32 11.46
C SER A 36 -2.65 19.13 11.19
N THR A 37 -2.57 20.45 11.33
CA THR A 37 -3.64 21.38 10.92
C THR A 37 -3.46 21.91 9.50
N ASP A 38 -2.22 21.91 9.00
CA ASP A 38 -1.87 22.44 7.68
C ASP A 38 -1.53 21.37 6.63
N GLY A 39 -1.35 20.11 7.07
CA GLY A 39 -0.95 18.99 6.21
C GLY A 39 0.57 18.94 5.91
N ILE A 40 1.35 19.85 6.48
CA ILE A 40 2.79 19.97 6.27
C ILE A 40 3.55 19.67 7.55
N HIS A 41 3.17 20.34 8.64
CA HIS A 41 3.84 20.21 9.93
C HIS A 41 3.10 19.25 10.85
N PHE A 42 3.64 18.05 11.00
CA PHE A 42 3.03 16.98 11.78
C PHE A 42 3.67 16.88 13.18
N LYS A 43 2.82 16.62 14.18
CA LYS A 43 3.23 16.29 15.55
C LYS A 43 2.79 14.88 15.89
N ARG A 44 3.71 14.08 16.45
CA ARG A 44 3.35 12.77 17.01
C ARG A 44 2.35 12.92 18.13
N VAL A 45 1.30 12.11 18.12
CA VAL A 45 0.28 12.12 19.19
C VAL A 45 0.69 11.29 20.40
N SER A 46 1.63 10.35 20.22
CA SER A 46 2.18 9.50 21.29
C SER A 46 3.66 9.20 21.02
N LYS A 47 4.39 8.92 22.10
CA LYS A 47 5.74 8.33 22.03
C LYS A 47 5.68 6.84 21.72
N GLU A 48 4.61 6.17 22.16
CA GLU A 48 4.38 4.76 21.92
C GLU A 48 3.64 4.57 20.59
N PRO A 49 3.86 3.42 19.89
CA PRO A 49 3.09 3.05 18.73
C PRO A 49 1.59 2.99 19.05
N VAL A 50 0.77 3.39 18.09
CA VAL A 50 -0.71 3.24 18.20
C VAL A 50 -1.17 1.88 17.69
N PHE A 51 -0.35 1.18 16.90
CA PHE A 51 -0.64 -0.15 16.39
C PHE A 51 0.63 -0.98 16.30
N SER A 52 0.62 -2.17 16.92
CA SER A 52 1.79 -3.00 17.12
C SER A 52 1.55 -4.44 16.66
N PRO A 53 2.62 -5.16 16.25
CA PRO A 53 2.56 -6.61 16.07
C PRO A 53 1.98 -7.30 17.32
N GLY A 54 1.23 -8.36 17.11
CA GLY A 54 0.68 -9.16 18.21
C GLY A 54 1.70 -10.19 18.67
N LYS A 55 2.01 -10.24 19.98
CA LYS A 55 3.09 -11.08 20.52
C LYS A 55 2.96 -12.57 20.17
N ASP A 56 1.73 -13.09 20.13
CA ASP A 56 1.45 -14.50 19.78
C ASP A 56 0.40 -14.56 18.65
N SER A 57 0.46 -13.60 17.73
CA SER A 57 -0.49 -13.39 16.66
C SER A 57 0.12 -13.75 15.30
N PHE A 58 -0.74 -13.89 14.29
CA PHE A 58 -0.31 -14.13 12.90
C PHE A 58 0.58 -13.02 12.33
N ASP A 59 0.57 -11.84 12.92
CA ASP A 59 1.32 -10.64 12.51
C ASP A 59 2.45 -10.30 13.49
N ALA A 60 3.03 -11.30 14.14
CA ALA A 60 4.02 -11.10 15.20
C ALA A 60 5.32 -10.44 14.71
N GLY A 61 5.64 -10.53 13.43
CA GLY A 61 6.90 -10.04 12.88
C GLY A 61 6.89 -8.56 12.47
N SER A 62 5.77 -8.07 11.90
CA SER A 62 5.71 -6.68 11.44
C SER A 62 4.28 -6.21 11.16
N ASN A 63 4.05 -4.91 11.30
CA ASN A 63 2.89 -4.22 10.75
C ASN A 63 3.38 -3.10 9.83
N GLU A 64 3.12 -3.22 8.54
CA GLU A 64 3.72 -2.39 7.51
C GLU A 64 2.66 -1.76 6.61
N ASP A 65 3.02 -0.65 5.97
CA ASP A 65 2.31 -0.04 4.85
C ASP A 65 0.80 0.11 5.03
N PRO A 66 0.34 0.80 6.09
CA PRO A 66 -1.08 0.97 6.34
C PRO A 66 -1.78 1.71 5.19
N ARG A 67 -3.01 1.31 4.83
CA ARG A 67 -3.93 2.04 3.94
C ARG A 67 -5.24 2.24 4.68
N ILE A 68 -5.71 3.48 4.75
CA ILE A 68 -6.90 3.86 5.51
C ILE A 68 -8.03 4.23 4.57
N VAL A 69 -9.19 3.64 4.78
CA VAL A 69 -10.45 4.13 4.21
C VAL A 69 -11.44 4.38 5.33
N LYS A 70 -12.24 5.44 5.19
CA LYS A 70 -13.33 5.73 6.11
C LYS A 70 -14.64 5.28 5.49
N MET A 71 -15.36 4.39 6.17
CA MET A 71 -16.70 3.96 5.77
C MET A 71 -17.65 4.19 6.97
N GLY A 72 -18.61 5.08 6.79
CA GLY A 72 -19.48 5.50 7.90
C GLY A 72 -18.70 6.17 9.03
N SER A 73 -18.82 5.65 10.24
CA SER A 73 -18.14 6.17 11.44
C SER A 73 -16.82 5.44 11.77
N GLU A 74 -16.40 4.49 10.95
CA GLU A 74 -15.24 3.65 11.22
C GLU A 74 -14.14 3.84 10.16
N PHE A 75 -12.90 3.69 10.61
CA PHE A 75 -11.70 3.65 9.77
C PHE A 75 -11.28 2.19 9.61
N PHE A 76 -11.19 1.75 8.38
CA PHE A 76 -10.71 0.43 7.98
C PHE A 76 -9.28 0.58 7.50
N VAL A 77 -8.36 -0.15 8.14
CA VAL A 77 -6.94 -0.08 7.86
C VAL A 77 -6.46 -1.44 7.37
N THR A 78 -6.10 -1.50 6.09
CA THR A 78 -5.34 -2.65 5.59
C THR A 78 -3.87 -2.42 5.89
N TYR A 79 -3.16 -3.46 6.29
CA TYR A 79 -1.73 -3.41 6.58
C TYR A 79 -1.05 -4.72 6.15
N ALA A 80 0.13 -4.59 5.59
CA ALA A 80 0.96 -5.75 5.32
C ALA A 80 1.59 -6.23 6.62
N PHE A 81 1.79 -7.53 6.75
CA PHE A 81 2.41 -8.14 7.91
C PHE A 81 3.25 -9.35 7.53
N ARG A 82 4.16 -9.70 8.44
CA ARG A 82 4.92 -10.96 8.42
C ARG A 82 4.71 -11.72 9.73
N PRO A 83 4.70 -13.06 9.70
CA PRO A 83 4.56 -13.86 10.91
C PRO A 83 5.78 -13.79 11.84
N TYR A 84 6.98 -13.60 11.28
CA TYR A 84 8.23 -13.60 12.03
C TYR A 84 8.99 -12.28 11.87
N PHE A 85 9.65 -11.83 12.94
CA PHE A 85 10.50 -10.64 12.91
C PHE A 85 11.91 -10.95 12.37
N ALA A 86 12.64 -9.92 11.98
CA ALA A 86 13.87 -10.03 11.20
C ALA A 86 14.90 -11.03 11.76
N SER A 87 15.23 -10.98 13.05
CA SER A 87 16.22 -11.88 13.64
C SER A 87 15.79 -13.35 13.74
N GLN A 88 14.52 -13.66 13.51
CA GLN A 88 14.04 -15.05 13.47
C GLN A 88 14.28 -15.73 12.12
N TYR A 89 14.37 -14.98 11.03
CA TYR A 89 14.49 -15.57 9.69
C TYR A 89 15.68 -15.08 8.87
N TRP A 90 16.25 -13.89 9.17
CA TRP A 90 17.50 -13.46 8.57
C TRP A 90 18.67 -14.11 9.29
N LYS A 91 19.48 -14.84 8.55
CA LYS A 91 20.74 -15.39 9.02
C LYS A 91 21.88 -14.74 8.23
N ASN A 92 22.84 -14.13 8.92
CA ASN A 92 24.03 -13.49 8.34
C ASN A 92 23.73 -12.55 7.17
N ASP A 93 24.32 -11.42 7.10
CA ASP A 93 24.35 -10.42 6.00
C ASP A 93 23.10 -10.31 5.09
N TYR A 94 21.91 -10.63 5.62
CA TYR A 94 20.61 -10.52 4.92
C TYR A 94 20.44 -11.42 3.67
N ASP A 95 21.43 -12.23 3.31
CA ASP A 95 21.37 -13.09 2.12
C ASP A 95 20.75 -14.47 2.41
N GLN A 96 20.75 -14.90 3.66
CA GLN A 96 20.18 -16.17 4.07
C GLN A 96 18.91 -15.98 4.89
N VAL A 97 17.81 -16.51 4.35
CA VAL A 97 16.50 -16.48 4.99
C VAL A 97 16.08 -17.91 5.33
N GLU A 98 15.80 -18.16 6.60
CA GLU A 98 15.24 -19.43 7.05
C GLU A 98 14.07 -19.16 7.99
N ALA A 99 12.86 -19.57 7.58
CA ALA A 99 11.70 -19.47 8.45
C ALA A 99 11.81 -20.47 9.62
N PRO A 100 11.32 -20.12 10.83
CA PRO A 100 11.32 -21.03 11.97
C PRO A 100 10.47 -22.29 11.79
N GLU A 101 9.45 -22.24 10.93
CA GLU A 101 8.53 -23.35 10.67
C GLU A 101 9.11 -24.28 9.57
N HIS A 102 9.28 -25.54 9.92
CA HIS A 102 9.85 -26.57 9.03
C HIS A 102 8.86 -27.65 8.62
N ASP A 103 7.62 -27.62 9.13
CA ASP A 103 6.58 -28.54 8.65
C ASP A 103 6.23 -28.22 7.19
N PRO A 104 6.46 -29.17 6.25
CA PRO A 104 6.16 -28.94 4.84
C PRO A 104 4.65 -28.73 4.56
N ASN A 105 3.79 -29.12 5.49
CA ASN A 105 2.33 -28.92 5.37
C ASN A 105 1.85 -27.58 5.96
N ALA A 106 2.72 -26.84 6.65
CA ALA A 106 2.37 -25.52 7.15
C ALA A 106 2.10 -24.55 6.00
N PRO A 107 1.25 -23.53 6.18
CA PRO A 107 1.03 -22.51 5.18
C PRO A 107 2.33 -21.84 4.72
N LYS A 108 2.41 -21.47 3.44
CA LYS A 108 3.59 -20.84 2.83
C LYS A 108 4.08 -19.62 3.63
N CYS A 109 3.16 -18.82 4.19
CA CYS A 109 3.54 -17.65 5.00
C CYS A 109 4.40 -18.01 6.22
N LEU A 110 4.22 -19.19 6.81
CA LEU A 110 5.03 -19.67 7.93
C LEU A 110 6.35 -20.31 7.46
N ARG A 111 6.32 -21.03 6.35
CA ARG A 111 7.52 -21.70 5.83
C ARG A 111 8.52 -20.76 5.16
N GLU A 112 8.02 -19.65 4.56
CA GLU A 112 8.83 -18.73 3.75
C GLU A 112 8.81 -17.31 4.29
N ASN A 113 8.09 -17.04 5.40
CA ASN A 113 7.93 -15.71 5.98
C ASN A 113 7.46 -14.65 4.94
N ILE A 114 6.56 -15.05 4.04
CA ILE A 114 6.02 -14.14 3.02
C ILE A 114 5.09 -13.10 3.65
N SER A 115 4.94 -11.98 2.96
CA SER A 115 3.99 -10.96 3.40
C SER A 115 2.56 -11.31 3.02
N ASN A 116 1.67 -11.12 3.97
CA ASN A 116 0.23 -11.14 3.77
C ASN A 116 -0.37 -9.78 4.16
N THR A 117 -1.65 -9.58 3.88
CA THR A 117 -2.37 -8.39 4.31
C THR A 117 -3.51 -8.73 5.26
N ALA A 118 -3.68 -7.91 6.27
CA ALA A 118 -4.75 -8.00 7.26
C ALA A 118 -5.55 -6.71 7.35
N LEU A 119 -6.68 -6.80 8.06
CA LEU A 119 -7.59 -5.69 8.34
C LEU A 119 -7.62 -5.39 9.84
N ALA A 120 -7.53 -4.10 10.14
CA ALA A 120 -7.87 -3.55 11.45
C ALA A 120 -8.94 -2.47 11.31
N VAL A 121 -9.71 -2.26 12.37
CA VAL A 121 -10.78 -1.26 12.43
C VAL A 121 -10.58 -0.36 13.63
N SER A 122 -10.83 0.93 13.46
CA SER A 122 -10.76 1.94 14.52
C SER A 122 -11.85 2.99 14.33
N ARG A 123 -12.24 3.66 15.43
CA ARG A 123 -13.14 4.82 15.40
C ARG A 123 -12.42 6.14 15.62
N ASP A 124 -11.19 6.10 16.10
CA ASP A 124 -10.41 7.26 16.51
C ASP A 124 -8.97 7.28 15.98
N MET A 125 -8.56 6.22 15.26
CA MET A 125 -7.18 5.99 14.79
C MET A 125 -6.13 5.97 15.93
N LEU A 126 -6.56 5.67 17.15
CA LEU A 126 -5.73 5.47 18.35
C LEU A 126 -5.89 4.03 18.86
N HIS A 127 -7.13 3.56 18.88
CA HIS A 127 -7.47 2.23 19.35
C HIS A 127 -7.91 1.37 18.18
N PHE A 128 -7.14 0.33 17.88
CA PHE A 128 -7.37 -0.55 16.75
C PHE A 128 -7.81 -1.94 17.22
N LYS A 129 -8.83 -2.46 16.57
CA LYS A 129 -9.21 -3.86 16.67
C LYS A 129 -8.70 -4.59 15.42
N LYS A 130 -7.78 -5.54 15.57
CA LYS A 130 -7.40 -6.46 14.49
C LYS A 130 -8.59 -7.37 14.18
N VAL A 131 -8.99 -7.41 12.92
CA VAL A 131 -10.15 -8.20 12.49
C VAL A 131 -9.69 -9.56 11.97
N GLY A 132 -8.64 -9.60 11.15
CA GLY A 132 -8.08 -10.83 10.62
C GLY A 132 -7.35 -10.64 9.30
N ARG A 133 -6.91 -11.74 8.71
CA ARG A 133 -6.27 -11.76 7.40
C ARG A 133 -7.30 -11.47 6.30
N LEU A 134 -6.90 -10.69 5.30
CA LEU A 134 -7.65 -10.46 4.06
C LEU A 134 -7.16 -11.34 2.91
N THR A 135 -5.87 -11.70 2.92
CA THR A 135 -5.23 -12.45 1.85
C THR A 135 -4.95 -13.89 2.29
N GLU A 136 -4.84 -14.78 1.33
CA GLU A 136 -4.61 -16.20 1.59
C GLU A 136 -3.21 -16.46 2.15
N PRO A 137 -3.05 -17.32 3.16
CA PRO A 137 -1.76 -17.62 3.77
C PRO A 137 -0.71 -18.22 2.82
N SER A 138 -1.15 -18.76 1.69
CA SER A 138 -0.29 -19.37 0.66
C SER A 138 0.25 -18.37 -0.37
N LEU A 139 -0.22 -17.11 -0.35
CA LEU A 139 0.16 -16.07 -1.32
C LEU A 139 0.96 -14.94 -0.68
N ASP A 140 2.09 -14.55 -1.27
CA ASP A 140 2.71 -13.24 -0.99
C ASP A 140 1.85 -12.17 -1.67
N ASP A 141 0.93 -11.57 -0.90
CA ASP A 141 -0.08 -10.64 -1.42
C ASP A 141 -0.10 -9.35 -0.60
N ARG A 142 0.33 -8.29 -1.24
CA ARG A 142 0.55 -6.96 -0.66
C ARG A 142 -0.22 -5.90 -1.45
N ASP A 143 -0.02 -4.64 -1.03
CA ASP A 143 -0.64 -3.47 -1.63
C ASP A 143 -2.16 -3.61 -1.72
N VAL A 144 -2.74 -4.26 -0.69
CA VAL A 144 -4.18 -4.41 -0.60
C VAL A 144 -4.81 -3.08 -0.21
N ILE A 145 -5.69 -2.60 -1.07
CA ILE A 145 -6.32 -1.29 -0.96
C ILE A 145 -7.83 -1.48 -1.10
N LEU A 146 -8.58 -1.07 -0.10
CA LEU A 146 -10.04 -1.06 -0.16
C LEU A 146 -10.55 0.20 -0.88
N PHE A 147 -11.66 0.07 -1.60
CA PHE A 147 -12.42 1.23 -2.02
C PHE A 147 -13.20 1.81 -0.82
N PRO A 148 -13.34 3.15 -0.73
CA PRO A 148 -13.93 3.80 0.45
C PRO A 148 -15.44 3.67 0.54
N GLU A 149 -16.09 3.09 -0.46
CA GLU A 149 -17.52 2.80 -0.47
C GLU A 149 -17.84 1.55 -1.31
N LYS A 150 -19.03 1.00 -1.11
CA LYS A 150 -19.54 -0.07 -1.97
C LYS A 150 -19.90 0.46 -3.35
N ILE A 151 -19.49 -0.26 -4.39
CA ILE A 151 -19.89 -0.01 -5.78
C ILE A 151 -20.82 -1.15 -6.20
N ASN A 152 -22.04 -0.82 -6.62
CA ASN A 152 -23.07 -1.80 -6.95
C ASN A 152 -23.35 -2.82 -5.81
N GLY A 153 -23.36 -2.33 -4.56
CA GLY A 153 -23.63 -3.12 -3.37
C GLY A 153 -22.46 -4.00 -2.87
N LYS A 154 -21.34 -4.04 -3.58
CA LYS A 154 -20.17 -4.85 -3.24
C LYS A 154 -19.02 -4.00 -2.72
N TYR A 155 -18.24 -4.56 -1.79
CA TYR A 155 -16.91 -4.08 -1.46
C TYR A 155 -15.94 -4.43 -2.59
N TRP A 156 -14.94 -3.59 -2.79
CA TRP A 156 -13.90 -3.78 -3.79
C TRP A 156 -12.53 -3.61 -3.16
N MET A 157 -11.57 -4.41 -3.62
CA MET A 157 -10.17 -4.23 -3.26
C MET A 157 -9.25 -4.40 -4.46
N LEU A 158 -8.18 -3.62 -4.45
CA LEU A 158 -6.98 -3.87 -5.24
C LEU A 158 -6.02 -4.70 -4.43
N HIS A 159 -5.24 -5.55 -5.09
CA HIS A 159 -4.19 -6.33 -4.45
C HIS A 159 -3.08 -6.70 -5.45
N ARG A 160 -1.95 -7.19 -4.96
CA ARG A 160 -0.80 -7.55 -5.79
C ARG A 160 -0.17 -8.87 -5.35
N PRO A 161 -0.78 -10.01 -5.69
CA PRO A 161 -0.21 -11.32 -5.45
C PRO A 161 1.03 -11.52 -6.33
N LYS A 162 2.18 -11.75 -5.71
CA LYS A 162 3.45 -11.97 -6.43
C LYS A 162 3.46 -13.24 -7.26
N ASP A 163 2.69 -14.23 -6.82
CA ASP A 163 2.64 -15.55 -7.48
C ASP A 163 1.76 -15.56 -8.73
N TYR A 164 0.96 -14.51 -9.00
CA TYR A 164 0.10 -14.40 -10.17
C TYR A 164 0.88 -13.91 -11.40
N VAL A 165 1.81 -14.74 -11.84
CA VAL A 165 2.67 -14.52 -13.02
C VAL A 165 2.69 -15.76 -13.91
N ASN A 166 2.91 -15.58 -15.21
CA ASN A 166 2.85 -16.67 -16.21
C ASN A 166 3.81 -17.82 -15.93
N ALA A 167 4.89 -17.60 -15.18
CA ALA A 167 5.79 -18.66 -14.73
C ALA A 167 5.09 -19.70 -13.82
N ASN A 168 4.00 -19.31 -13.14
CA ASN A 168 3.26 -20.16 -12.20
C ASN A 168 1.89 -20.59 -12.76
N GLY A 169 1.47 -20.09 -13.92
CA GLY A 169 0.17 -20.36 -14.50
C GLY A 169 -0.22 -19.35 -15.58
N ASN A 170 -1.42 -19.48 -16.14
CA ASN A 170 -1.89 -18.56 -17.19
C ASN A 170 -2.54 -17.31 -16.59
N TYR A 171 -1.73 -16.38 -16.13
CA TYR A 171 -2.19 -15.15 -15.47
C TYR A 171 -2.21 -13.91 -16.37
N GLY A 172 -1.70 -13.98 -17.60
CA GLY A 172 -1.71 -12.87 -18.56
C GLY A 172 -0.67 -11.77 -18.28
N THR A 173 0.24 -12.01 -17.33
CA THR A 173 1.35 -11.11 -16.96
C THR A 173 2.58 -11.93 -16.54
N ASP A 174 3.78 -11.43 -16.87
CA ASP A 174 5.04 -12.09 -16.51
C ASP A 174 5.62 -11.55 -15.19
N TYR A 175 5.10 -10.43 -14.71
CA TYR A 175 5.57 -9.74 -13.50
C TYR A 175 4.43 -9.39 -12.55
N PRO A 176 4.71 -9.17 -11.26
CA PRO A 176 3.72 -8.77 -10.28
C PRO A 176 2.95 -7.52 -10.73
N SER A 177 1.64 -7.64 -10.77
CA SER A 177 0.69 -6.70 -11.38
C SER A 177 -0.44 -6.37 -10.44
N ILE A 178 -1.26 -5.38 -10.78
CA ILE A 178 -2.41 -4.95 -9.97
C ILE A 178 -3.64 -5.77 -10.38
N TRP A 179 -4.22 -6.42 -9.40
CA TRP A 179 -5.43 -7.22 -9.50
C TRP A 179 -6.57 -6.57 -8.74
N ILE A 180 -7.81 -6.88 -9.13
CA ILE A 180 -9.01 -6.38 -8.50
C ILE A 180 -9.99 -7.52 -8.24
N LYS A 181 -10.69 -7.46 -7.12
CA LYS A 181 -11.82 -8.36 -6.82
C LYS A 181 -12.86 -7.68 -5.95
N SER A 182 -14.06 -8.26 -5.92
CA SER A 182 -15.18 -7.77 -5.13
C SER A 182 -15.65 -8.80 -4.12
N SER A 183 -16.37 -8.34 -3.09
CA SER A 183 -17.02 -9.21 -2.11
C SER A 183 -18.28 -8.57 -1.56
N ASP A 184 -19.21 -9.40 -1.09
CA ASP A 184 -20.36 -8.98 -0.30
C ASP A 184 -19.98 -8.72 1.17
N ASP A 185 -18.86 -9.30 1.61
CA ASP A 185 -18.34 -9.25 2.98
C ASP A 185 -16.86 -8.79 2.99
N LEU A 186 -16.49 -7.91 3.96
CA LEU A 186 -15.15 -7.37 4.06
C LEU A 186 -14.07 -8.39 4.43
N MET A 187 -14.45 -9.55 4.96
CA MET A 187 -13.51 -10.60 5.38
C MET A 187 -13.49 -11.82 4.47
N MET A 188 -14.51 -11.98 3.61
CA MET A 188 -14.68 -13.17 2.78
C MET A 188 -14.53 -12.82 1.28
N TRP A 189 -13.29 -12.82 0.80
CA TRP A 189 -12.93 -12.46 -0.57
C TRP A 189 -12.82 -13.69 -1.49
N ASN A 190 -13.92 -14.43 -1.64
CA ASN A 190 -13.95 -15.71 -2.38
C ASN A 190 -14.18 -15.56 -3.89
N THR A 191 -14.35 -14.34 -4.39
CA THR A 191 -14.49 -14.11 -5.83
C THR A 191 -13.15 -14.23 -6.54
N GLU A 192 -13.19 -14.60 -7.81
CA GLU A 192 -12.00 -14.64 -8.65
C GLU A 192 -11.40 -13.24 -8.81
N SER A 193 -10.08 -13.17 -8.72
CA SER A 193 -9.34 -11.94 -8.99
C SER A 193 -9.21 -11.73 -10.50
N LYS A 194 -9.41 -10.48 -10.94
CA LYS A 194 -9.23 -10.06 -12.33
C LYS A 194 -7.96 -9.23 -12.44
N LEU A 195 -7.15 -9.48 -13.46
CA LEU A 195 -6.03 -8.61 -13.80
C LEU A 195 -6.59 -7.25 -14.21
N LEU A 196 -6.27 -6.22 -13.42
CA LEU A 196 -6.70 -4.83 -13.69
C LEU A 196 -5.69 -4.10 -14.56
N MET A 197 -4.43 -4.13 -14.16
CA MET A 197 -3.32 -3.50 -14.87
C MET A 197 -2.06 -4.34 -14.73
N LYS A 198 -1.26 -4.38 -15.80
CA LYS A 198 0.12 -4.90 -15.81
C LYS A 198 1.09 -3.82 -16.23
N GLY A 199 2.38 -4.04 -16.07
CA GLY A 199 3.42 -3.15 -16.60
C GLY A 199 3.40 -3.14 -18.13
N GLU A 200 3.58 -1.96 -18.73
CA GLU A 200 3.56 -1.75 -20.18
C GLU A 200 4.70 -0.84 -20.65
N GLU A 201 5.39 -0.17 -19.72
CA GLU A 201 6.52 0.71 -19.97
C GLU A 201 7.77 0.21 -19.23
N ASP A 202 8.95 0.64 -19.63
CA ASP A 202 10.22 0.20 -19.04
C ASP A 202 10.33 0.52 -17.53
N TRP A 203 9.66 1.57 -17.06
CA TRP A 203 9.61 1.92 -15.66
C TRP A 203 8.60 1.09 -14.83
N GLU A 204 7.90 0.17 -15.47
CA GLU A 204 6.82 -0.63 -14.90
C GLU A 204 7.08 -2.14 -14.98
N VAL A 205 8.31 -2.60 -14.85
CA VAL A 205 8.61 -4.06 -14.82
C VAL A 205 7.74 -4.73 -13.77
N LYS A 206 7.54 -4.10 -12.62
CA LYS A 206 6.61 -4.51 -11.58
C LYS A 206 5.74 -3.31 -11.18
N ILE A 207 4.44 -3.52 -10.99
CA ILE A 207 3.54 -2.47 -10.53
C ILE A 207 2.73 -2.88 -9.30
N GLY A 208 2.29 -1.91 -8.51
CA GLY A 208 1.42 -2.10 -7.35
C GLY A 208 0.63 -0.85 -6.98
N GLY A 209 -0.53 -1.02 -6.36
CA GLY A 209 -1.36 0.09 -5.90
C GLY A 209 -0.72 0.85 -4.75
N ASN A 210 -0.95 2.15 -4.70
CA ASN A 210 -0.39 3.03 -3.68
C ASN A 210 -1.43 3.53 -2.69
N ILE A 211 -2.33 4.39 -3.13
CA ILE A 211 -3.31 5.07 -2.27
C ILE A 211 -4.71 4.47 -2.42
N PRO A 212 -5.56 4.56 -1.40
CA PRO A 212 -6.99 4.30 -1.57
C PRO A 212 -7.59 5.17 -2.66
N PRO A 213 -8.55 4.62 -3.45
CA PRO A 213 -9.19 5.36 -4.52
C PRO A 213 -9.88 6.64 -4.04
N ILE A 214 -9.65 7.74 -4.73
CA ILE A 214 -10.31 9.01 -4.50
C ILE A 214 -11.43 9.15 -5.52
N LYS A 215 -12.68 9.30 -5.05
CA LYS A 215 -13.83 9.49 -5.93
C LYS A 215 -13.81 10.88 -6.53
N THR A 216 -13.89 10.97 -7.85
CA THR A 216 -14.02 12.23 -8.63
C THR A 216 -15.20 12.16 -9.58
N ASN A 217 -15.52 13.26 -10.23
CA ASN A 217 -16.55 13.25 -11.28
C ASN A 217 -16.09 12.49 -12.55
N ASP A 218 -14.78 12.34 -12.75
CA ASP A 218 -14.17 11.72 -13.92
C ASP A 218 -13.86 10.22 -13.72
N GLY A 219 -14.00 9.70 -12.49
CA GLY A 219 -13.69 8.32 -12.17
C GLY A 219 -13.08 8.14 -10.77
N TRP A 220 -12.70 6.93 -10.42
CA TRP A 220 -11.89 6.61 -9.24
C TRP A 220 -10.43 6.93 -9.54
N PHE A 221 -9.91 7.99 -8.95
CA PHE A 221 -8.50 8.37 -9.09
C PHE A 221 -7.63 7.53 -8.14
N LEU A 222 -6.53 7.02 -8.68
CA LEU A 222 -5.53 6.23 -7.95
C LEU A 222 -4.13 6.64 -8.35
N LEU A 223 -3.20 6.55 -7.40
CA LEU A 223 -1.78 6.48 -7.67
C LEU A 223 -1.32 5.02 -7.58
N TYR A 224 -0.39 4.65 -8.43
CA TYR A 224 0.27 3.34 -8.41
C TYR A 224 1.77 3.52 -8.59
N HIS A 225 2.56 2.59 -8.08
CA HIS A 225 4.00 2.57 -8.34
C HIS A 225 4.35 1.63 -9.47
N GLY A 226 5.32 2.02 -10.24
CA GLY A 226 6.10 1.15 -11.11
C GLY A 226 7.52 1.03 -10.57
N VAL A 227 8.13 -0.13 -10.80
CA VAL A 227 9.53 -0.41 -10.45
C VAL A 227 10.22 -0.88 -11.70
N ASP A 228 11.29 -0.20 -12.09
CA ASP A 228 12.08 -0.56 -13.27
C ASP A 228 13.07 -1.72 -13.00
N ALA A 229 13.82 -2.12 -14.03
CA ALA A 229 14.82 -3.17 -13.94
C ALA A 229 16.00 -2.81 -13.01
N ASN A 230 16.19 -1.54 -12.70
CA ASN A 230 17.22 -1.04 -11.77
C ASN A 230 16.66 -0.86 -10.34
N PHE A 231 15.45 -1.35 -10.08
CA PHE A 231 14.76 -1.25 -8.79
C PHE A 231 14.37 0.17 -8.37
N THR A 232 14.31 1.13 -9.28
CA THR A 232 13.84 2.50 -9.01
C THR A 232 12.32 2.54 -8.99
N TYR A 233 11.75 3.10 -7.92
CA TYR A 233 10.29 3.25 -7.75
C TYR A 233 9.83 4.60 -8.24
N ARG A 234 8.86 4.60 -9.15
CA ARG A 234 8.19 5.78 -9.70
C ARG A 234 6.69 5.68 -9.57
N VAL A 235 6.00 6.78 -9.71
CA VAL A 235 4.56 6.87 -9.50
C VAL A 235 3.85 7.25 -10.79
N GLY A 236 2.85 6.48 -11.14
CA GLY A 236 1.87 6.80 -12.19
C GLY A 236 0.49 7.06 -11.61
N ALA A 237 -0.41 7.56 -12.44
CA ALA A 237 -1.78 7.84 -12.08
C ALA A 237 -2.78 7.15 -13.02
N VAL A 238 -3.95 6.79 -12.48
CA VAL A 238 -5.00 6.09 -13.22
C VAL A 238 -6.39 6.55 -12.77
N LEU A 239 -7.33 6.58 -13.70
CA LEU A 239 -8.76 6.75 -13.46
C LEU A 239 -9.50 5.47 -13.85
N LEU A 240 -10.28 4.92 -12.89
CA LEU A 240 -11.17 3.78 -13.14
C LEU A 240 -12.62 4.26 -13.27
N ASP A 241 -13.44 3.46 -13.94
CA ASP A 241 -14.87 3.75 -14.08
C ASP A 241 -15.58 3.74 -12.70
N LEU A 242 -16.47 4.70 -12.49
CA LEU A 242 -17.18 4.86 -11.22
C LEU A 242 -18.12 3.70 -10.90
N ASN A 243 -18.73 3.11 -11.93
CA ASN A 243 -19.73 2.04 -11.77
C ASN A 243 -19.15 0.65 -11.98
N ASP A 244 -18.05 0.55 -12.74
CA ASP A 244 -17.32 -0.69 -12.97
C ASP A 244 -15.82 -0.47 -12.76
N PRO A 245 -15.31 -0.61 -11.52
CA PRO A 245 -13.91 -0.31 -11.22
C PRO A 245 -12.93 -1.31 -11.85
N THR A 246 -13.42 -2.34 -12.56
CA THR A 246 -12.57 -3.22 -13.37
C THR A 246 -12.17 -2.59 -14.71
N ARG A 247 -12.73 -1.42 -15.05
CA ARG A 247 -12.43 -0.71 -16.29
C ARG A 247 -11.49 0.47 -16.04
N VAL A 248 -10.31 0.40 -16.64
CA VAL A 248 -9.38 1.54 -16.70
C VAL A 248 -9.90 2.51 -17.77
N LEU A 249 -10.19 3.75 -17.37
CA LEU A 249 -10.60 4.83 -18.29
C LEU A 249 -9.37 5.54 -18.87
N TYR A 250 -8.46 5.95 -17.98
CA TYR A 250 -7.23 6.67 -18.32
C TYR A 250 -6.08 6.19 -17.43
N ARG A 251 -4.89 6.07 -18.01
CA ARG A 251 -3.66 5.72 -17.28
C ARG A 251 -2.50 6.47 -17.90
N THR A 252 -1.73 7.19 -17.10
CA THR A 252 -0.56 7.91 -17.60
C THR A 252 0.43 6.96 -18.28
N LYS A 253 1.02 7.40 -19.38
CA LYS A 253 2.10 6.68 -20.05
C LYS A 253 3.39 6.83 -19.26
N ASP A 254 3.71 8.06 -18.93
CA ASP A 254 4.91 8.40 -18.19
C ASP A 254 4.57 8.49 -16.68
N PHE A 255 5.60 8.38 -15.85
CA PHE A 255 5.47 8.63 -14.42
C PHE A 255 5.21 10.12 -14.15
N ILE A 256 4.57 10.40 -13.02
CA ILE A 256 4.27 11.78 -12.55
C ILE A 256 5.14 12.19 -11.36
N LEU A 257 5.86 11.24 -10.75
CA LEU A 257 6.78 11.48 -9.65
C LEU A 257 7.90 10.42 -9.72
N GLU A 258 9.14 10.86 -9.60
CA GLU A 258 10.33 10.01 -9.54
C GLU A 258 11.28 10.48 -8.44
N PRO A 259 12.24 9.64 -8.01
CA PRO A 259 13.24 10.04 -7.02
C PRO A 259 14.21 11.08 -7.59
N GLU A 260 14.29 12.25 -6.96
CA GLU A 260 15.17 13.35 -7.36
C GLU A 260 16.01 13.87 -6.18
N THR A 261 15.45 13.85 -4.97
CA THR A 261 16.10 14.45 -3.79
C THR A 261 17.08 13.48 -3.11
N TYR A 262 17.90 14.01 -2.20
CA TYR A 262 18.79 13.20 -1.37
C TYR A 262 18.02 12.15 -0.57
N GLU A 263 16.92 12.53 0.06
CA GLU A 263 16.07 11.65 0.86
C GLU A 263 15.46 10.52 0.03
N GLU A 264 15.20 10.76 -1.24
CA GLU A 264 14.60 9.78 -2.14
C GLU A 264 15.61 8.79 -2.74
N THR A 265 16.91 9.12 -2.69
CA THR A 265 17.96 8.34 -3.35
C THR A 265 19.03 7.78 -2.41
N GLN A 266 19.14 8.24 -1.15
CA GLN A 266 20.27 7.94 -0.25
C GLN A 266 19.84 7.39 1.12
N GLY A 267 18.70 6.71 1.22
CA GLY A 267 18.26 6.09 2.47
C GLY A 267 18.70 4.65 2.66
N LEU A 268 17.89 3.87 3.36
CA LEU A 268 18.09 2.43 3.53
C LEU A 268 17.98 1.68 2.20
N TYR A 269 17.08 2.17 1.32
CA TYR A 269 16.96 1.68 -0.04
C TYR A 269 17.63 2.68 -0.99
N ARG A 270 18.69 2.29 -1.67
CA ARG A 270 19.58 3.19 -2.41
C ARG A 270 19.34 3.26 -3.93
N TRP A 271 18.33 2.58 -4.45
CA TRP A 271 18.00 2.58 -5.87
C TRP A 271 16.97 3.64 -6.25
N GLY A 272 16.59 4.49 -5.31
CA GLY A 272 15.59 5.54 -5.47
C GLY A 272 14.17 5.04 -5.20
N VAL A 273 13.50 5.67 -4.22
CA VAL A 273 12.12 5.33 -3.86
C VAL A 273 11.28 6.56 -3.60
N VAL A 274 10.18 6.66 -4.35
CA VAL A 274 9.00 7.44 -4.02
C VAL A 274 7.81 6.48 -3.93
N PHE A 275 7.33 6.22 -2.71
CA PHE A 275 6.30 5.21 -2.45
C PHE A 275 5.11 5.80 -1.69
N PRO A 276 4.14 6.44 -2.40
CA PRO A 276 2.93 6.95 -1.77
C PRO A 276 2.10 5.83 -1.16
N THR A 277 1.61 6.06 0.04
CA THR A 277 0.60 5.20 0.66
C THR A 277 -0.61 6.01 1.15
N GLY A 278 -0.51 7.34 1.16
CA GLY A 278 -1.58 8.24 1.55
C GLY A 278 -1.67 9.49 0.70
N ALA A 279 -2.89 9.90 0.40
CA ALA A 279 -3.16 11.18 -0.22
C ALA A 279 -4.46 11.81 0.31
N VAL A 280 -4.49 13.12 0.32
CA VAL A 280 -5.64 13.92 0.75
C VAL A 280 -5.87 15.03 -0.26
N VAL A 281 -7.11 15.23 -0.65
CA VAL A 281 -7.52 16.41 -1.42
C VAL A 281 -8.17 17.42 -0.47
N LYS A 282 -7.63 18.62 -0.41
CA LYS A 282 -8.17 19.74 0.35
C LYS A 282 -8.02 21.02 -0.47
N ASP A 283 -9.10 21.77 -0.62
CA ASP A 283 -9.13 23.05 -1.36
C ASP A 283 -8.56 22.92 -2.80
N ASN A 284 -8.88 21.82 -3.48
CA ASN A 284 -8.39 21.43 -4.80
C ASN A 284 -6.87 21.15 -4.87
N ILE A 285 -6.17 21.09 -3.76
CA ILE A 285 -4.77 20.65 -3.70
C ILE A 285 -4.75 19.18 -3.28
N LEU A 286 -4.03 18.38 -4.05
CA LEU A 286 -3.67 17.01 -3.71
C LEU A 286 -2.38 17.03 -2.89
N TYR A 287 -2.45 16.51 -1.67
CA TYR A 287 -1.32 16.24 -0.80
C TYR A 287 -0.96 14.77 -0.92
N VAL A 288 0.21 14.45 -1.43
CA VAL A 288 0.69 13.06 -1.57
C VAL A 288 1.80 12.81 -0.57
N TYR A 289 1.54 11.96 0.41
CA TYR A 289 2.51 11.56 1.42
C TYR A 289 3.14 10.24 1.00
N TYR A 290 4.46 10.19 0.99
CA TYR A 290 5.21 9.02 0.53
C TYR A 290 6.43 8.71 1.37
N GLY A 291 6.76 7.41 1.41
CA GLY A 291 8.04 6.94 1.90
C GLY A 291 9.13 7.24 0.89
N ALA A 292 10.23 7.80 1.36
CA ALA A 292 11.42 8.10 0.59
C ALA A 292 12.58 7.21 1.07
N SER A 293 13.12 6.39 0.16
CA SER A 293 14.25 5.46 0.37
C SER A 293 14.18 4.63 1.66
N ASP A 294 12.96 4.21 2.06
CA ASP A 294 12.67 3.44 3.28
C ASP A 294 13.18 4.09 4.59
N GLN A 295 13.37 5.40 4.61
CA GLN A 295 13.91 6.10 5.78
C GLN A 295 13.14 7.37 6.15
N TRP A 296 12.58 8.09 5.20
CA TRP A 296 11.90 9.36 5.43
C TRP A 296 10.44 9.33 4.98
N VAL A 297 9.71 10.32 5.42
CA VAL A 297 8.36 10.64 4.93
C VAL A 297 8.41 12.01 4.29
N ASN A 298 8.08 12.06 3.02
CA ASN A 298 8.06 13.27 2.22
C ASN A 298 6.64 13.63 1.78
N LEU A 299 6.47 14.85 1.30
CA LEU A 299 5.22 15.39 0.79
C LEU A 299 5.45 16.02 -0.58
N ALA A 300 4.62 15.62 -1.55
CA ALA A 300 4.43 16.35 -2.81
C ALA A 300 3.01 16.92 -2.88
N THR A 301 2.86 18.08 -3.51
CA THR A 301 1.55 18.71 -3.72
C THR A 301 1.37 19.19 -5.15
N CYS A 302 0.13 19.14 -5.63
CA CYS A 302 -0.23 19.73 -6.92
C CYS A 302 -1.70 20.16 -6.94
N ASP A 303 -2.10 20.98 -7.91
CA ASP A 303 -3.50 21.22 -8.21
C ASP A 303 -4.16 19.91 -8.67
N PHE A 304 -5.21 19.49 -7.98
CA PHE A 304 -5.80 18.18 -8.23
C PHE A 304 -6.57 18.14 -9.56
N LYS A 305 -7.23 19.25 -9.91
CA LYS A 305 -7.94 19.34 -11.18
C LYS A 305 -6.98 19.32 -12.37
N GLU A 306 -5.87 20.05 -12.28
CA GLU A 306 -4.82 20.04 -13.32
C GLU A 306 -4.23 18.63 -13.48
N LEU A 307 -4.01 17.90 -12.37
CA LEU A 307 -3.55 16.50 -12.42
C LEU A 307 -4.56 15.59 -13.12
N ILE A 308 -5.86 15.70 -12.81
CA ILE A 308 -6.90 14.91 -13.49
C ILE A 308 -6.91 15.20 -15.00
N ASP A 309 -6.86 16.49 -15.38
CA ASP A 309 -6.82 16.91 -16.80
C ASP A 309 -5.53 16.39 -17.48
N PHE A 310 -4.39 16.40 -16.79
CA PHE A 310 -3.14 15.80 -17.25
C PHE A 310 -3.29 14.29 -17.48
N VAL A 311 -3.83 13.53 -16.52
CA VAL A 311 -4.05 12.09 -16.66
C VAL A 311 -4.90 11.76 -17.89
N LYS A 312 -5.95 12.55 -18.15
CA LYS A 312 -6.84 12.34 -19.30
C LYS A 312 -6.14 12.66 -20.63
N SER A 313 -5.33 13.72 -20.67
CA SER A 313 -4.65 14.17 -21.90
C SER A 313 -3.38 13.37 -22.24
N ASN A 314 -2.72 12.81 -21.21
CA ASN A 314 -1.48 12.01 -21.34
C ASN A 314 -1.71 10.53 -21.12
N SER A 315 -2.94 10.08 -21.28
CA SER A 315 -3.28 8.66 -21.19
C SER A 315 -2.72 7.87 -22.38
N ARG A 316 -2.34 6.63 -22.09
CA ARG A 316 -2.02 5.65 -23.14
C ARG A 316 -3.17 5.55 -24.13
N LYS A 317 -2.86 5.50 -25.41
CA LYS A 317 -3.84 5.14 -26.43
C LYS A 317 -4.24 3.68 -26.21
N LYS A 318 -5.55 3.45 -26.08
CA LYS A 318 -6.13 2.09 -26.01
C LYS A 318 -5.88 1.32 -27.29
#